data_d88d1dd669e57d8981f774ea9f0e1785
#
_entry.id   d88d1dd669e57d8981f774ea9f0e1785
#
_cell.length_a   1.000
_cell.length_b   1.000
_cell.length_c   1.000
_cell.angle_alpha   90.00
_cell.angle_beta   90.00
_cell.angle_gamma   90.00
#
_symmetry.space_group_name_H-M   'P 1'
#
loop_
_entity.id
_entity.type
_entity.pdbx_description
1 polymer ?
#
loop_
_entity_poly.entity_id
_entity_poly.type
_entity_poly.pdbx_seq_one_letter_code
_entity_poly.pdbx_strand_id
1 'polypeptide(L)'
;LQGGLDYSHASGLYAGYWGSTLSYGETPDDDNAFENDFYAGYKGSITEDLGYTLGFTYYYYYDLGTKGANGFETMLGLNYKDFGITAQTLLEDTTWGNTGDTYFLGSYSYGLPRDFSLNTKLGLYYYDDSAGDYIPEEGTTETFGFRHFTVGLSHPLADTGATMSVDYILGGYDRLDTKQKNKVVLGLSYAF
;
A
#
# COMPACT_ATOMS: atom_id res chain seq x y z
N LEU A 1 10.58 -5.97 9.24
CA LEU A 1 11.22 -4.71 8.88
C LEU A 1 10.83 -4.34 7.45
N GLN A 2 10.58 -3.05 7.20
CA GLN A 2 10.25 -2.56 5.86
C GLN A 2 10.82 -1.15 5.67
N GLY A 3 11.07 -0.77 4.43
CA GLY A 3 11.56 0.58 4.11
C GLY A 3 11.77 0.77 2.62
N GLY A 4 11.93 2.01 2.19
CA GLY A 4 12.04 2.34 0.78
C GLY A 4 12.71 3.66 0.50
N LEU A 5 12.74 3.99 -0.77
CA LEU A 5 13.30 5.22 -1.32
C LEU A 5 12.36 5.74 -2.40
N ASP A 6 12.01 7.02 -2.29
CA ASP A 6 11.18 7.74 -3.27
C ASP A 6 11.97 8.84 -3.96
N TYR A 7 11.77 8.97 -5.25
CA TYR A 7 12.28 10.07 -6.05
C TYR A 7 11.12 10.78 -6.76
N SER A 8 11.07 12.09 -6.66
CA SER A 8 10.11 12.94 -7.36
C SER A 8 10.82 14.00 -8.17
N HIS A 9 10.48 14.11 -9.45
CA HIS A 9 11.02 15.10 -10.36
C HIS A 9 10.05 16.27 -10.55
N ALA A 10 10.58 17.46 -10.80
CA ALA A 10 9.78 18.68 -11.01
C ALA A 10 8.78 18.61 -12.19
N SER A 11 8.98 17.68 -13.14
CA SER A 11 8.02 17.42 -14.23
C SER A 11 6.75 16.69 -13.79
N GLY A 12 6.71 16.18 -12.56
CA GLY A 12 5.65 15.31 -12.06
C GLY A 12 5.96 13.81 -12.16
N LEU A 13 7.04 13.41 -12.83
CA LEU A 13 7.50 12.02 -12.83
C LEU A 13 7.97 11.63 -11.42
N TYR A 14 7.64 10.40 -11.02
CA TYR A 14 8.17 9.82 -9.80
C TYR A 14 8.55 8.36 -10.02
N ALA A 15 9.46 7.88 -9.19
CA ALA A 15 9.81 6.47 -9.10
C ALA A 15 10.21 6.14 -7.66
N GLY A 16 10.06 4.90 -7.26
CA GLY A 16 10.46 4.49 -5.94
C GLY A 16 10.64 2.98 -5.83
N TYR A 17 11.12 2.61 -4.67
CA TYR A 17 11.35 1.26 -4.25
C TYR A 17 10.89 1.09 -2.80
N TRP A 18 10.21 -0.02 -2.51
CA TRP A 18 9.87 -0.45 -1.18
C TRP A 18 10.30 -1.89 -0.98
N GLY A 19 10.87 -2.19 0.17
CA GLY A 19 11.23 -3.54 0.54
C GLY A 19 10.66 -3.92 1.88
N SER A 20 10.16 -5.15 2.00
CA SER A 20 9.54 -5.68 3.20
C SER A 20 9.93 -7.13 3.46
N THR A 21 10.29 -7.43 4.71
CA THR A 21 10.45 -8.82 5.14
C THR A 21 9.07 -9.44 5.30
N LEU A 22 8.88 -10.59 4.68
CA LEU A 22 7.67 -11.39 4.79
C LEU A 22 7.98 -12.72 5.50
N SER A 23 6.98 -13.26 6.17
CA SER A 23 7.03 -14.56 6.80
C SER A 23 5.80 -15.32 6.34
N TYR A 24 6.02 -16.30 5.46
CA TYR A 24 4.98 -17.16 4.91
C TYR A 24 5.17 -18.58 5.41
N GLY A 25 4.94 -18.94 6.57
CA GLY A 25 5.07 -20.31 6.96
C GLY A 25 4.63 -20.62 8.36
N GLU A 26 4.28 -21.87 8.58
CA GLU A 26 3.94 -22.41 9.88
C GLU A 26 5.19 -22.89 10.65
N THR A 27 6.35 -22.94 9.99
CA THR A 27 7.62 -23.40 10.61
C THR A 27 8.73 -22.35 10.46
N PRO A 28 9.66 -22.27 11.42
CA PRO A 28 10.74 -21.28 11.42
C PRO A 28 11.72 -21.37 10.23
N ASP A 29 11.71 -22.45 9.49
CA ASP A 29 12.64 -22.72 8.39
C ASP A 29 12.06 -22.37 6.99
N ASP A 30 10.77 -22.01 6.89
CA ASP A 30 10.09 -21.81 5.61
C ASP A 30 10.08 -20.32 5.12
N ASP A 31 10.99 -19.37 5.55
CA ASP A 31 10.28 -18.20 5.85
C ASP A 31 10.90 -16.87 5.73
N ASN A 32 11.92 -16.70 5.00
CA ASN A 32 12.56 -15.41 4.81
C ASN A 32 12.39 -14.89 3.37
N ALA A 33 11.15 -14.83 2.89
CA ALA A 33 10.88 -14.15 1.65
C ALA A 33 11.02 -12.64 1.84
N PHE A 34 11.48 -11.98 0.80
CA PHE A 34 11.60 -10.53 0.77
C PHE A 34 10.79 -9.99 -0.42
N GLU A 35 9.80 -9.13 -0.10
CA GLU A 35 9.03 -8.41 -1.09
C GLU A 35 9.79 -7.16 -1.53
N ASN A 36 9.87 -6.96 -2.83
CA ASN A 36 10.47 -5.80 -3.46
C ASN A 36 9.45 -5.17 -4.40
N ASP A 37 9.03 -3.96 -4.10
CA ASP A 37 8.08 -3.21 -4.90
C ASP A 37 8.81 -2.11 -5.66
N PHE A 38 8.79 -2.19 -6.96
CA PHE A 38 9.30 -1.15 -7.84
C PHE A 38 8.12 -0.40 -8.44
N TYR A 39 8.04 0.89 -8.19
CA TYR A 39 6.93 1.70 -8.67
C TYR A 39 7.39 2.95 -9.38
N ALA A 40 6.60 3.39 -10.34
CA ALA A 40 6.82 4.64 -11.04
C ALA A 40 5.49 5.20 -11.56
N GLY A 41 5.52 6.49 -11.91
CA GLY A 41 4.32 7.12 -12.44
C GLY A 41 4.47 8.61 -12.66
N TYR A 42 3.32 9.26 -12.75
CA TYR A 42 3.20 10.68 -12.98
C TYR A 42 2.14 11.30 -12.08
N LYS A 43 2.49 12.41 -11.44
CA LYS A 43 1.57 13.26 -10.67
C LYS A 43 1.36 14.56 -11.41
N GLY A 44 0.11 14.93 -11.62
CA GLY A 44 -0.27 16.18 -12.30
C GLY A 44 -1.34 16.93 -11.52
N SER A 45 -1.57 18.19 -11.93
CA SER A 45 -2.63 19.04 -11.39
C SER A 45 -3.69 19.29 -12.43
N ILE A 46 -4.96 19.20 -12.04
CA ILE A 46 -6.13 19.56 -12.84
C ILE A 46 -6.53 21.01 -12.51
N THR A 47 -6.49 21.35 -11.21
CA THR A 47 -6.67 22.72 -10.69
C THR A 47 -5.64 22.97 -9.59
N GLU A 48 -5.67 24.16 -8.94
CA GLU A 48 -4.82 24.46 -7.78
C GLU A 48 -5.05 23.51 -6.60
N ASP A 49 -6.30 23.05 -6.42
CA ASP A 49 -6.70 22.18 -5.31
C ASP A 49 -6.82 20.70 -5.70
N LEU A 50 -6.93 20.38 -6.99
CA LEU A 50 -7.21 19.03 -7.48
C LEU A 50 -6.03 18.50 -8.29
N GLY A 51 -5.44 17.44 -7.79
CA GLY A 51 -4.36 16.69 -8.45
C GLY A 51 -4.77 15.27 -8.81
N TYR A 52 -3.98 14.65 -9.68
CA TYR A 52 -4.13 13.25 -10.04
C TYR A 52 -2.78 12.52 -10.03
N THR A 53 -2.85 11.22 -9.89
CA THR A 53 -1.70 10.32 -9.97
C THR A 53 -2.04 9.16 -10.90
N LEU A 54 -1.09 8.86 -11.79
CA LEU A 54 -1.11 7.67 -12.64
C LEU A 54 0.18 6.91 -12.37
N GLY A 55 0.09 5.61 -12.15
CA GLY A 55 1.28 4.85 -11.82
C GLY A 55 1.11 3.35 -12.01
N PHE A 56 2.15 2.65 -11.71
CA PHE A 56 2.19 1.20 -11.64
C PHE A 56 3.17 0.76 -10.57
N THR A 57 2.98 -0.48 -10.10
CA THR A 57 3.86 -1.18 -9.16
C THR A 57 4.14 -2.57 -9.70
N TYR A 58 5.40 -2.98 -9.69
CA TYR A 58 5.82 -4.34 -9.92
C TYR A 58 6.30 -4.94 -8.61
N TYR A 59 5.63 -6.01 -8.16
CA TYR A 59 5.95 -6.79 -6.97
C TYR A 59 6.88 -7.93 -7.34
N TYR A 60 8.04 -7.97 -6.73
CA TYR A 60 9.02 -9.03 -6.91
C TYR A 60 9.34 -9.71 -5.58
N TYR A 61 9.05 -10.98 -5.51
CA TYR A 61 9.30 -11.79 -4.32
C TYR A 61 10.56 -12.61 -4.49
N TYR A 62 11.60 -12.24 -3.72
CA TYR A 62 12.85 -12.98 -3.70
C TYR A 62 12.73 -14.18 -2.78
N ASP A 63 13.23 -15.35 -3.26
CA ASP A 63 13.35 -16.60 -2.52
C ASP A 63 12.04 -17.19 -1.96
N LEU A 64 10.90 -16.84 -2.56
CA LEU A 64 9.61 -17.39 -2.15
C LEU A 64 9.42 -18.87 -2.58
N GLY A 65 10.23 -19.37 -3.53
CA GLY A 65 10.15 -20.74 -4.03
C GLY A 65 8.86 -21.08 -4.81
N THR A 66 7.92 -20.16 -4.86
CA THR A 66 6.59 -20.35 -5.46
C THR A 66 6.50 -19.60 -6.79
N LYS A 67 6.06 -20.29 -7.85
CA LYS A 67 5.75 -19.64 -9.13
C LYS A 67 4.47 -18.83 -9.01
N GLY A 68 4.41 -17.69 -9.73
CA GLY A 68 3.22 -16.83 -9.78
C GLY A 68 3.07 -15.89 -8.58
N ALA A 69 4.10 -15.71 -7.75
CA ALA A 69 4.07 -14.75 -6.67
C ALA A 69 4.26 -13.30 -7.14
N ASN A 70 5.09 -13.07 -8.17
CA ASN A 70 5.31 -11.74 -8.71
C ASN A 70 4.02 -11.20 -9.34
N GLY A 71 3.81 -9.89 -9.27
CA GLY A 71 2.60 -9.26 -9.75
C GLY A 71 2.82 -7.84 -10.26
N PHE A 72 1.91 -7.38 -11.08
CA PHE A 72 1.92 -6.02 -11.63
C PHE A 72 0.56 -5.35 -11.40
N GLU A 73 0.59 -4.17 -10.78
CA GLU A 73 -0.59 -3.34 -10.54
C GLU A 73 -0.50 -2.00 -11.27
N THR A 74 -1.65 -1.51 -11.71
CA THR A 74 -1.81 -0.10 -12.06
C THR A 74 -2.33 0.69 -10.87
N MET A 75 -2.02 1.99 -10.82
CA MET A 75 -2.53 2.91 -9.81
C MET A 75 -3.15 4.14 -10.46
N LEU A 76 -4.35 4.46 -10.04
CA LEU A 76 -5.04 5.73 -10.31
C LEU A 76 -5.28 6.44 -8.99
N GLY A 77 -5.03 7.75 -8.93
CA GLY A 77 -5.24 8.54 -7.73
C GLY A 77 -5.82 9.92 -8.04
N LEU A 78 -6.60 10.44 -7.10
CA LEU A 78 -7.08 11.81 -7.05
C LEU A 78 -6.81 12.40 -5.68
N ASN A 79 -6.34 13.64 -5.65
CA ASN A 79 -6.10 14.39 -4.43
C ASN A 79 -6.87 15.70 -4.49
N TYR A 80 -7.64 15.98 -3.45
CA TYR A 80 -8.32 17.28 -3.29
C TYR A 80 -7.97 17.86 -1.92
N LYS A 81 -7.13 18.90 -1.91
CA LYS A 81 -6.56 19.47 -0.67
C LYS A 81 -5.91 18.39 0.19
N ASP A 82 -6.41 18.19 1.39
CA ASP A 82 -5.88 17.23 2.38
C ASP A 82 -6.46 15.81 2.21
N PHE A 83 -7.37 15.62 1.24
CA PHE A 83 -7.96 14.31 0.94
C PHE A 83 -7.30 13.66 -0.28
N GLY A 84 -7.07 12.37 -0.18
CA GLY A 84 -6.63 11.54 -1.29
C GLY A 84 -7.49 10.29 -1.42
N ILE A 85 -7.64 9.81 -2.65
CA ILE A 85 -8.18 8.49 -2.95
C ILE A 85 -7.33 7.85 -4.02
N THR A 86 -6.98 6.58 -3.85
CA THR A 86 -6.29 5.79 -4.87
C THR A 86 -7.01 4.48 -5.10
N ALA A 87 -6.89 3.95 -6.32
CA ALA A 87 -7.27 2.60 -6.71
C ALA A 87 -6.05 1.92 -7.33
N GLN A 88 -5.67 0.76 -6.80
CA GLN A 88 -4.60 -0.08 -7.31
C GLN A 88 -5.22 -1.39 -7.78
N THR A 89 -5.04 -1.73 -9.06
CA THR A 89 -5.68 -2.89 -9.69
C THR A 89 -4.62 -3.85 -10.20
N LEU A 90 -4.71 -5.11 -9.76
CA LEU A 90 -3.85 -6.21 -10.20
C LEU A 90 -4.18 -6.58 -11.65
N LEU A 91 -3.14 -6.71 -12.49
CA LEU A 91 -3.29 -6.95 -13.93
C LEU A 91 -3.01 -8.40 -14.36
N GLU A 92 -2.60 -9.24 -13.45
CA GLU A 92 -2.29 -10.64 -13.69
C GLU A 92 -2.64 -11.50 -12.49
N ASP A 93 -2.91 -12.77 -12.72
CA ASP A 93 -3.18 -13.71 -11.64
C ASP A 93 -1.90 -14.03 -10.89
N THR A 94 -1.99 -13.99 -9.57
CA THR A 94 -0.90 -14.28 -8.66
C THR A 94 -1.34 -15.26 -7.57
N THR A 95 -0.39 -15.79 -6.82
CA THR A 95 -0.72 -16.66 -5.67
C THR A 95 -1.44 -15.93 -4.53
N TRP A 96 -1.50 -14.60 -4.56
CA TRP A 96 -2.11 -13.76 -3.54
C TRP A 96 -3.27 -12.89 -4.04
N GLY A 97 -3.56 -12.89 -5.36
CA GLY A 97 -4.65 -12.11 -5.94
C GLY A 97 -4.99 -12.54 -7.35
N ASN A 98 -6.22 -12.24 -7.79
CA ASN A 98 -6.72 -12.45 -9.14
C ASN A 98 -6.61 -11.16 -9.95
N THR A 99 -6.48 -11.28 -11.26
CA THR A 99 -6.62 -10.17 -12.21
C THR A 99 -7.92 -9.40 -11.95
N GLY A 100 -7.83 -8.09 -11.75
CA GLY A 100 -8.99 -7.27 -11.41
C GLY A 100 -9.15 -6.98 -9.92
N ASP A 101 -8.49 -7.71 -9.04
CA ASP A 101 -8.44 -7.37 -7.61
C ASP A 101 -8.02 -5.90 -7.46
N THR A 102 -8.81 -5.13 -6.74
CA THR A 102 -8.58 -3.68 -6.63
C THR A 102 -8.60 -3.22 -5.19
N TYR A 103 -7.48 -2.63 -4.78
CA TYR A 103 -7.35 -1.99 -3.48
C TYR A 103 -7.66 -0.50 -3.58
N PHE A 104 -8.61 -0.04 -2.78
CA PHE A 104 -8.97 1.37 -2.65
C PHE A 104 -8.43 1.92 -1.34
N LEU A 105 -7.75 3.06 -1.41
CA LEU A 105 -7.24 3.76 -0.23
C LEU A 105 -7.77 5.19 -0.20
N GLY A 106 -8.61 5.50 0.77
CA GLY A 106 -8.93 6.87 1.15
C GLY A 106 -7.93 7.38 2.19
N SER A 107 -7.46 8.62 2.08
CA SER A 107 -6.52 9.24 3.01
C SER A 107 -6.93 10.67 3.36
N TYR A 108 -6.63 11.08 4.58
CA TYR A 108 -6.80 12.44 5.04
C TYR A 108 -5.69 12.81 6.03
N SER A 109 -5.12 14.00 5.83
CA SER A 109 -4.08 14.55 6.72
C SER A 109 -4.52 15.89 7.27
N TYR A 110 -4.34 16.12 8.56
CA TYR A 110 -4.73 17.36 9.22
C TYR A 110 -3.60 17.88 10.11
N GLY A 111 -3.20 19.12 9.85
CA GLY A 111 -2.18 19.82 10.66
C GLY A 111 -2.70 20.16 12.05
N LEU A 112 -1.99 19.73 13.07
CA LEU A 112 -2.24 20.02 14.49
C LEU A 112 -1.24 21.09 15.00
N PRO A 113 -1.52 21.75 16.16
CA PRO A 113 -0.55 22.63 16.79
C PRO A 113 0.79 21.95 17.08
N ARG A 114 1.87 22.74 17.07
CA ARG A 114 3.25 22.29 17.35
C ARG A 114 3.76 21.30 16.31
N ASP A 115 3.46 21.52 15.05
CA ASP A 115 3.94 20.77 13.90
C ASP A 115 3.58 19.27 13.90
N PHE A 116 2.62 18.86 14.74
CA PHE A 116 2.03 17.53 14.63
C PHE A 116 1.10 17.45 13.43
N SER A 117 1.02 16.28 12.83
CA SER A 117 0.03 15.95 11.80
C SER A 117 -0.75 14.71 12.22
N LEU A 118 -2.07 14.79 12.12
CA LEU A 118 -2.97 13.65 12.24
C LEU A 118 -3.17 13.06 10.84
N ASN A 119 -2.88 11.78 10.68
CA ASN A 119 -3.02 11.07 9.42
C ASN A 119 -4.03 9.95 9.59
N THR A 120 -4.98 9.85 8.67
CA THR A 120 -5.96 8.76 8.65
C THR A 120 -6.01 8.09 7.29
N LYS A 121 -6.22 6.77 7.27
CA LYS A 121 -6.36 6.00 6.05
C LYS A 121 -7.47 4.97 6.20
N LEU A 122 -8.27 4.81 5.15
CA LEU A 122 -9.31 3.78 5.04
C LEU A 122 -8.99 2.91 3.83
N GLY A 123 -8.67 1.66 4.06
CA GLY A 123 -8.45 0.65 3.03
C GLY A 123 -9.69 -0.22 2.82
N LEU A 124 -10.14 -0.31 1.57
CA LEU A 124 -11.18 -1.22 1.11
C LEU A 124 -10.59 -2.10 0.02
N TYR A 125 -11.15 -3.28 -0.18
CA TYR A 125 -10.70 -4.19 -1.22
C TYR A 125 -11.88 -4.74 -2.01
N TYR A 126 -11.77 -4.73 -3.31
CA TYR A 126 -12.59 -5.51 -4.23
C TYR A 126 -11.78 -6.74 -4.64
N TYR A 127 -12.33 -7.92 -4.46
CA TYR A 127 -11.75 -9.19 -4.85
C TYR A 127 -12.54 -9.76 -6.02
N ASP A 128 -11.87 -10.03 -7.12
CA ASP A 128 -12.45 -10.79 -8.21
C ASP A 128 -12.68 -12.24 -7.75
N ASP A 129 -13.91 -12.74 -7.91
CA ASP A 129 -14.33 -14.05 -7.48
C ASP A 129 -14.32 -15.09 -8.62
N SER A 130 -13.88 -14.69 -9.82
CA SER A 130 -13.63 -15.62 -10.90
C SER A 130 -12.47 -16.55 -10.57
N ALA A 131 -12.50 -17.76 -11.13
CA ALA A 131 -11.35 -18.65 -11.01
C ALA A 131 -10.14 -18.08 -11.75
N GLY A 132 -9.07 -17.80 -11.00
CA GLY A 132 -7.78 -17.40 -11.54
C GLY A 132 -6.83 -18.58 -11.68
N ASP A 133 -5.62 -18.32 -12.17
CA ASP A 133 -4.60 -19.37 -12.39
C ASP A 133 -4.14 -20.02 -11.08
N TYR A 134 -4.22 -19.29 -9.95
CA TYR A 134 -3.70 -19.73 -8.65
C TYR A 134 -4.76 -19.75 -7.54
N ILE A 135 -5.79 -18.91 -7.65
CA ILE A 135 -6.87 -18.83 -6.67
C ILE A 135 -8.16 -19.28 -7.34
N PRO A 136 -8.72 -20.42 -6.94
CA PRO A 136 -9.98 -20.91 -7.51
C PRO A 136 -11.18 -20.05 -7.05
N GLU A 137 -12.35 -20.22 -7.68
CA GLU A 137 -13.59 -19.50 -7.37
C GLU A 137 -13.93 -19.57 -5.86
N GLU A 138 -13.84 -20.77 -5.26
CA GLU A 138 -14.06 -20.97 -3.83
C GLU A 138 -12.98 -20.35 -2.91
N GLY A 139 -11.90 -19.86 -3.47
CA GLY A 139 -10.86 -19.11 -2.78
C GLY A 139 -11.23 -17.66 -2.47
N THR A 140 -12.43 -17.21 -2.90
CA THR A 140 -12.97 -15.87 -2.61
C THR A 140 -14.37 -16.00 -2.05
N THR A 141 -14.57 -15.66 -0.78
CA THR A 141 -15.88 -15.72 -0.11
C THR A 141 -16.53 -14.35 0.00
N GLU A 142 -15.72 -13.28 -0.04
CA GLU A 142 -16.16 -11.90 0.03
C GLU A 142 -15.58 -11.10 -1.15
N THR A 143 -16.45 -10.54 -1.98
CA THR A 143 -16.03 -9.76 -3.16
C THR A 143 -15.72 -8.30 -2.85
N PHE A 144 -16.17 -7.79 -1.71
CA PHE A 144 -15.88 -6.42 -1.28
C PHE A 144 -15.80 -6.33 0.23
N GLY A 145 -14.68 -5.82 0.75
CA GLY A 145 -14.44 -5.81 2.19
C GLY A 145 -13.69 -4.59 2.71
N PHE A 146 -13.92 -4.35 4.00
CA PHE A 146 -13.10 -3.44 4.80
C PHE A 146 -11.76 -4.10 5.10
N ARG A 147 -10.66 -3.51 4.60
CA ARG A 147 -9.32 -4.07 4.76
C ARG A 147 -8.60 -3.55 5.98
N HIS A 148 -8.65 -2.25 6.23
CA HIS A 148 -8.11 -1.63 7.43
C HIS A 148 -8.56 -0.17 7.60
N PHE A 149 -8.44 0.31 8.84
CA PHE A 149 -8.44 1.73 9.15
C PHE A 149 -7.17 2.07 9.92
N THR A 150 -6.49 3.15 9.52
CA THR A 150 -5.28 3.62 10.18
C THR A 150 -5.50 5.00 10.74
N VAL A 151 -5.06 5.21 11.96
CA VAL A 151 -4.91 6.53 12.57
C VAL A 151 -3.50 6.68 13.08
N GLY A 152 -2.84 7.78 12.72
CA GLY A 152 -1.45 8.02 13.06
C GLY A 152 -1.17 9.47 13.38
N LEU A 153 -0.09 9.68 14.12
CA LEU A 153 0.50 10.99 14.38
C LEU A 153 1.91 11.01 13.82
N SER A 154 2.27 12.11 13.17
CA SER A 154 3.65 12.38 12.76
C SER A 154 4.12 13.72 13.24
N HIS A 155 5.45 13.86 13.40
CA HIS A 155 6.11 15.07 13.86
C HIS A 155 7.51 15.19 13.27
N PRO A 156 7.88 16.33 12.67
CA PRO A 156 9.25 16.57 12.21
C PRO A 156 10.22 16.63 13.39
N LEU A 157 11.43 16.12 13.20
CA LEU A 157 12.50 16.16 14.20
C LEU A 157 13.34 17.44 14.02
N ALA A 158 12.84 18.55 14.49
CA ALA A 158 13.46 19.86 14.33
C ALA A 158 13.88 20.11 12.85
N ASP A 159 15.03 20.73 12.62
CA ASP A 159 15.55 21.08 11.30
C ASP A 159 16.38 19.95 10.65
N THR A 160 16.14 18.69 11.01
CA THR A 160 16.94 17.56 10.53
C THR A 160 16.53 17.03 9.17
N GLY A 161 15.33 17.39 8.67
CA GLY A 161 14.71 16.77 7.51
C GLY A 161 14.05 15.40 7.83
N ALA A 162 14.18 14.92 9.05
CA ALA A 162 13.57 13.66 9.48
C ALA A 162 12.17 13.90 10.09
N THR A 163 11.27 12.95 9.88
CA THR A 163 9.94 12.92 10.47
C THR A 163 9.70 11.55 11.12
N MET A 164 9.29 11.54 12.37
CA MET A 164 8.83 10.32 13.05
C MET A 164 7.32 10.17 12.94
N SER A 165 6.83 8.95 12.87
CA SER A 165 5.41 8.64 12.98
C SER A 165 5.15 7.46 13.92
N VAL A 166 3.92 7.44 14.44
CA VAL A 166 3.31 6.29 15.10
C VAL A 166 1.91 6.10 14.52
N ASP A 167 1.65 4.91 14.01
CA ASP A 167 0.39 4.57 13.38
C ASP A 167 -0.24 3.36 14.09
N TYR A 168 -1.54 3.45 14.39
CA TYR A 168 -2.35 2.33 14.80
C TYR A 168 -3.22 1.87 13.64
N ILE A 169 -3.08 0.61 13.28
CA ILE A 169 -3.82 -0.03 12.20
C ILE A 169 -4.86 -0.96 12.83
N LEU A 170 -6.13 -0.64 12.63
CA LEU A 170 -7.24 -1.53 12.89
C LEU A 170 -7.39 -2.45 11.67
N GLY A 171 -7.06 -3.73 11.83
CA GLY A 171 -7.20 -4.73 10.78
C GLY A 171 -8.66 -5.02 10.45
N GLY A 172 -8.96 -5.15 9.18
CA GLY A 172 -10.25 -5.58 8.65
C GLY A 172 -10.26 -7.07 8.32
N TYR A 173 -10.67 -7.41 7.10
CA TYR A 173 -10.85 -8.79 6.66
C TYR A 173 -10.18 -8.99 5.30
N ASP A 174 -9.80 -10.23 5.00
CA ASP A 174 -9.28 -10.62 3.70
C ASP A 174 -10.37 -11.28 2.83
N ARG A 175 -9.98 -11.80 1.66
CA ARG A 175 -10.90 -12.43 0.69
C ARG A 175 -11.63 -13.70 1.21
N LEU A 176 -11.14 -14.29 2.29
CA LEU A 176 -11.75 -15.45 2.96
C LEU A 176 -12.49 -15.08 4.24
N ASP A 177 -12.82 -13.78 4.40
CA ASP A 177 -13.43 -13.22 5.62
C ASP A 177 -12.59 -13.47 6.89
N THR A 178 -11.28 -13.63 6.72
CA THR A 178 -10.38 -13.84 7.86
C THR A 178 -9.98 -12.50 8.47
N LYS A 179 -10.25 -12.36 9.78
CA LYS A 179 -9.93 -11.14 10.54
C LYS A 179 -8.43 -10.91 10.62
N GLN A 180 -8.00 -9.74 10.16
CA GLN A 180 -6.62 -9.29 10.25
C GLN A 180 -6.30 -8.68 11.63
N LYS A 181 -5.08 -8.90 12.12
CA LYS A 181 -4.63 -8.40 13.42
C LYS A 181 -4.42 -6.89 13.40
N ASN A 182 -4.76 -6.22 14.49
CA ASN A 182 -4.36 -4.84 14.71
C ASN A 182 -2.84 -4.74 14.87
N LYS A 183 -2.26 -3.62 14.40
CA LYS A 183 -0.82 -3.37 14.46
C LYS A 183 -0.53 -1.95 14.94
N VAL A 184 0.60 -1.80 15.61
CA VAL A 184 1.26 -0.51 15.82
C VAL A 184 2.50 -0.47 14.95
N VAL A 185 2.67 0.60 14.19
CA VAL A 185 3.82 0.82 13.31
C VAL A 185 4.53 2.08 13.75
N LEU A 186 5.84 1.99 13.92
CA LEU A 186 6.71 3.16 14.11
C LEU A 186 7.43 3.44 12.80
N GLY A 187 7.38 4.68 12.35
CA GLY A 187 7.99 5.13 11.11
C GLY A 187 9.05 6.21 11.35
N LEU A 188 10.04 6.20 10.49
CA LEU A 188 11.02 7.28 10.33
C LEU A 188 11.21 7.53 8.85
N SER A 189 10.99 8.76 8.41
CA SER A 189 11.28 9.20 7.05
C SER A 189 12.29 10.34 7.06
N TYR A 190 13.02 10.49 5.96
CA TYR A 190 14.00 11.56 5.79
C TYR A 190 13.88 12.13 4.37
N ALA A 191 13.79 13.46 4.26
CA ALA A 191 13.79 14.18 2.99
C ALA A 191 15.18 14.83 2.78
N PHE A 192 15.75 14.65 1.58
CA PHE A 192 17.05 15.19 1.18
C PHE A 192 17.01 15.87 -0.19
#